data_d65d07fc3b2b01b106f667f9d895a05d
#
_entry.id   d65d07fc3b2b01b106f667f9d895a05d
#
_cell.length_a   1.000
_cell.length_b   1.000
_cell.length_c   1.000
_cell.angle_alpha   90.00
_cell.angle_beta   90.00
_cell.angle_gamma   90.00
#
_symmetry.space_group_name_H-M   'P 1'
#
loop_
_entity.id
_entity.type
_entity.pdbx_description
1 polymer ?
#
loop_
_entity_poly.entity_id
_entity_poly.type
_entity_poly.pdbx_seq_one_letter_code
_entity_poly.pdbx_strand_id
1 'polypeptide(L)'
;MKRVDTIARVRRAFYVQGWSMKRIVRELHVSRNTVRKILRTDETDFSYERERQPMPRIGPWQGQLEQFLSSNACKPSRERLTLIRIFEELRGLGYEGGYDAVRRFAKGWSQNRGAVTAEAYVPLYYAPGEAYQFDWSQEVVVISGVTVTVKVAHVRLCHSRMMFARAYMRESQEMVFDAHDRAFAFFKGTCTRGIYDNMKTAVEAVFTGKERHYNRRFLQMCSHYLVQPVACTPASGWEKGQVENQVGLVRERFFTPRLRVKSLDELNAWLLDKCVAYAKAHRHVEEADKTIWEMFEAERPHLVPYVGRFNGFHSVPASVSKTCTVRFDNNKYSVLATAVGRPVDVHAYAERIVIRQDGVVVGEHARAFGRGQTVYDPWHYVPVLARKPGALRNGAPFKDWVLPPAMAAIRRKLKGSDDGDRQMVQILSCVPDDGLQAVEAACREAVDQGVHSAPVIINILARRRDPNPPPLLLTPTALRLTHEPMADCARYDSLRRTSRHGTHPNLRPDGQPQALRDAQRL
;
A
#
# COMPACT_ATOMS: atom_id res chain seq x y z
N MET A 1 4.11 -56.48 18.51
CA MET A 1 3.72 -56.85 17.12
C MET A 1 4.81 -57.71 16.54
N LYS A 2 4.48 -58.86 15.96
CA LYS A 2 5.46 -59.66 15.21
C LYS A 2 5.52 -59.15 13.78
N ARG A 3 6.73 -58.85 13.31
CA ARG A 3 6.93 -58.29 11.95
C ARG A 3 6.50 -59.32 10.91
N VAL A 4 5.95 -58.86 9.78
CA VAL A 4 5.57 -59.66 8.60
C VAL A 4 6.69 -60.66 8.23
N ASP A 5 7.94 -60.21 8.30
CA ASP A 5 9.14 -61.03 8.09
C ASP A 5 9.22 -62.25 9.06
N THR A 6 8.82 -62.11 10.34
CA THR A 6 8.82 -63.23 11.30
C THR A 6 7.76 -64.27 10.94
N ILE A 7 6.60 -63.86 10.43
CA ILE A 7 5.53 -64.76 9.99
C ILE A 7 6.01 -65.55 8.77
N ALA A 8 6.61 -64.85 7.79
CA ALA A 8 7.17 -65.50 6.58
C ALA A 8 8.28 -66.51 6.92
N ARG A 9 9.20 -66.16 7.82
CA ARG A 9 10.27 -67.06 8.28
C ARG A 9 9.73 -68.30 8.98
N VAL A 10 8.74 -68.19 9.85
CA VAL A 10 8.11 -69.34 10.54
C VAL A 10 7.42 -70.26 9.52
N ARG A 11 6.66 -69.72 8.55
CA ARG A 11 6.00 -70.51 7.50
C ARG A 11 7.02 -71.19 6.59
N ARG A 12 8.07 -70.50 6.16
CA ARG A 12 9.12 -71.06 5.32
C ARG A 12 9.83 -72.20 6.06
N ALA A 13 10.18 -72.02 7.33
CA ALA A 13 10.82 -73.04 8.14
C ALA A 13 9.94 -74.29 8.31
N PHE A 14 8.62 -74.14 8.43
CA PHE A 14 7.73 -75.28 8.56
C PHE A 14 7.39 -75.95 7.23
N TYR A 15 6.90 -75.19 6.24
CA TYR A 15 6.38 -75.76 5.00
C TYR A 15 7.45 -76.05 3.95
N VAL A 16 8.56 -75.31 3.93
CA VAL A 16 9.62 -75.50 2.93
C VAL A 16 10.81 -76.26 3.49
N GLN A 17 11.24 -75.97 4.73
CA GLN A 17 12.42 -76.57 5.34
C GLN A 17 12.09 -77.79 6.22
N GLY A 18 10.82 -78.13 6.40
CA GLY A 18 10.37 -79.30 7.17
C GLY A 18 10.72 -79.27 8.66
N TRP A 19 10.92 -78.08 9.25
CA TRP A 19 11.31 -77.97 10.65
C TRP A 19 10.14 -78.30 11.58
N SER A 20 10.42 -79.07 12.67
CA SER A 20 9.43 -79.28 13.72
C SER A 20 9.16 -77.98 14.45
N MET A 21 7.94 -77.83 15.02
CA MET A 21 7.57 -76.66 15.84
C MET A 21 8.56 -76.43 17.00
N LYS A 22 9.10 -77.47 17.59
CA LYS A 22 10.10 -77.37 18.68
C LYS A 22 11.39 -76.69 18.12
N ARG A 23 11.83 -77.09 16.95
CA ARG A 23 13.01 -76.49 16.29
C ARG A 23 12.78 -75.04 15.93
N ILE A 24 11.61 -74.69 15.37
CA ILE A 24 11.24 -73.31 15.01
C ILE A 24 11.25 -72.39 16.26
N VAL A 25 10.69 -72.85 17.37
CA VAL A 25 10.69 -72.10 18.64
C VAL A 25 12.12 -71.83 19.11
N ARG A 26 13.02 -72.80 19.00
CA ARG A 26 14.39 -72.66 19.45
C ARG A 26 15.23 -71.78 18.54
N GLU A 27 15.14 -72.01 17.25
CA GLU A 27 16.00 -71.32 16.24
C GLU A 27 15.51 -69.91 15.91
N LEU A 28 14.18 -69.69 15.91
CA LEU A 28 13.61 -68.36 15.60
C LEU A 28 13.23 -67.54 16.83
N HIS A 29 13.46 -68.06 18.03
CA HIS A 29 13.12 -67.45 19.33
C HIS A 29 11.68 -66.95 19.40
N VAL A 30 10.74 -67.68 18.84
CA VAL A 30 9.31 -67.34 18.80
C VAL A 30 8.55 -68.29 19.74
N SER A 31 7.62 -67.75 20.55
CA SER A 31 6.85 -68.61 21.49
C SER A 31 6.03 -69.67 20.76
N ARG A 32 5.89 -70.87 21.38
CA ARG A 32 5.16 -72.00 20.80
C ARG A 32 3.71 -71.62 20.42
N ASN A 33 3.05 -70.79 21.19
CA ASN A 33 1.70 -70.33 20.88
C ASN A 33 1.68 -69.42 19.65
N THR A 34 2.70 -68.57 19.47
CA THR A 34 2.84 -67.71 18.28
C THR A 34 3.07 -68.54 17.04
N VAL A 35 3.97 -69.60 17.09
CA VAL A 35 4.18 -70.51 16.00
C VAL A 35 2.90 -71.23 15.61
N ARG A 36 2.13 -71.75 16.59
CA ARG A 36 0.84 -72.40 16.33
C ARG A 36 -0.17 -71.43 15.70
N LYS A 37 -0.23 -70.16 16.14
CA LYS A 37 -1.13 -69.16 15.58
C LYS A 37 -0.76 -68.87 14.13
N ILE A 38 0.54 -68.67 13.81
CA ILE A 38 1.05 -68.41 12.47
C ILE A 38 0.74 -69.54 11.50
N LEU A 39 0.81 -70.83 11.97
CA LEU A 39 0.57 -72.00 11.12
C LEU A 39 -0.91 -72.37 10.95
N ARG A 40 -1.81 -71.83 11.81
CA ARG A 40 -3.26 -72.07 11.75
C ARG A 40 -4.05 -70.99 11.01
N THR A 41 -3.47 -69.83 10.84
CA THR A 41 -4.13 -68.68 10.19
C THR A 41 -3.40 -68.33 8.91
N ASP A 42 -4.12 -67.90 7.87
CA ASP A 42 -3.55 -67.41 6.62
C ASP A 42 -3.22 -65.93 6.68
N GLU A 43 -3.43 -65.28 7.82
CA GLU A 43 -3.11 -63.85 7.99
C GLU A 43 -1.62 -63.56 7.83
N THR A 44 -1.31 -62.56 7.04
CA THR A 44 0.07 -62.12 6.77
C THR A 44 0.55 -61.04 7.74
N ASP A 45 -0.37 -60.44 8.52
CA ASP A 45 -0.08 -59.49 9.58
C ASP A 45 -0.96 -59.76 10.80
N PHE A 46 -0.37 -59.71 11.98
CA PHE A 46 -1.10 -59.80 13.23
C PHE A 46 -1.18 -58.42 13.89
N SER A 47 -2.21 -57.62 13.56
CA SER A 47 -2.57 -56.46 14.36
C SER A 47 -3.28 -56.89 15.65
N TYR A 48 -2.82 -56.37 16.77
CA TYR A 48 -3.53 -56.54 18.05
C TYR A 48 -4.37 -55.29 18.27
N GLU A 49 -5.64 -55.33 17.88
CA GLU A 49 -6.62 -54.30 18.26
C GLU A 49 -7.23 -54.67 19.62
N ARG A 50 -6.98 -53.80 20.59
CA ARG A 50 -7.65 -53.88 21.89
C ARG A 50 -9.04 -53.27 21.71
N GLU A 51 -10.09 -54.05 21.82
CA GLU A 51 -11.48 -53.57 21.81
C GLU A 51 -11.75 -52.54 22.91
N ARG A 52 -11.08 -52.60 24.03
CA ARG A 52 -11.12 -51.62 25.12
C ARG A 52 -9.72 -51.32 25.65
N GLN A 53 -9.28 -50.11 25.54
CA GLN A 53 -8.09 -49.63 26.23
C GLN A 53 -8.45 -49.27 27.67
N PRO A 54 -7.86 -49.93 28.71
CA PRO A 54 -8.15 -49.57 30.08
C PRO A 54 -7.69 -48.15 30.38
N MET A 55 -8.58 -47.33 30.93
CA MET A 55 -8.31 -45.96 31.35
C MET A 55 -8.40 -45.83 32.86
N PRO A 56 -7.45 -46.40 33.63
CA PRO A 56 -7.61 -46.63 35.07
C PRO A 56 -7.76 -45.34 35.89
N ARG A 57 -7.20 -44.22 35.43
CA ARG A 57 -7.25 -42.95 36.16
C ARG A 57 -8.36 -42.01 35.69
N ILE A 58 -8.71 -42.03 34.39
CA ILE A 58 -9.69 -41.10 33.82
C ILE A 58 -11.09 -41.74 33.71
N GLY A 59 -11.18 -43.08 33.75
CA GLY A 59 -12.44 -43.80 33.61
C GLY A 59 -13.57 -43.31 34.53
N PRO A 60 -13.34 -43.15 35.86
CA PRO A 60 -14.35 -42.60 36.77
C PRO A 60 -14.80 -41.16 36.44
N TRP A 61 -13.96 -40.40 35.74
CA TRP A 61 -14.15 -38.99 35.42
C TRP A 61 -14.60 -38.76 33.97
N GLN A 62 -14.80 -39.82 33.20
CA GLN A 62 -15.13 -39.76 31.80
C GLN A 62 -16.40 -38.93 31.54
N GLY A 63 -17.48 -39.19 32.28
CA GLY A 63 -18.75 -38.45 32.10
C GLY A 63 -18.63 -36.93 32.35
N GLN A 64 -17.90 -36.56 33.41
CA GLN A 64 -17.66 -35.14 33.73
C GLN A 64 -16.79 -34.47 32.68
N LEU A 65 -15.73 -35.15 32.22
CA LEU A 65 -14.86 -34.61 31.16
C LEU A 65 -15.61 -34.48 29.85
N GLU A 66 -16.46 -35.42 29.46
CA GLU A 66 -17.34 -35.34 28.30
C GLU A 66 -18.33 -34.16 28.40
N GLN A 67 -18.88 -33.93 29.60
CA GLN A 67 -19.77 -32.81 29.85
C GLN A 67 -19.02 -31.47 29.70
N PHE A 68 -17.81 -31.34 30.26
CA PHE A 68 -16.97 -30.16 30.07
C PHE A 68 -16.62 -29.92 28.60
N LEU A 69 -16.19 -30.94 27.88
CA LEU A 69 -15.84 -30.86 26.48
C LEU A 69 -17.05 -30.50 25.60
N SER A 70 -18.22 -31.10 25.90
CA SER A 70 -19.46 -30.83 25.14
C SER A 70 -19.97 -29.41 25.37
N SER A 71 -20.05 -28.95 26.64
CA SER A 71 -20.47 -27.60 26.97
C SER A 71 -19.49 -26.57 26.42
N ASN A 72 -18.18 -26.86 26.41
CA ASN A 72 -17.14 -26.01 25.88
C ASN A 72 -17.20 -25.91 24.33
N ALA A 73 -17.57 -27.00 23.66
CA ALA A 73 -17.73 -27.00 22.20
C ALA A 73 -18.91 -26.13 21.72
N CYS A 74 -19.96 -25.99 22.53
CA CYS A 74 -21.12 -25.14 22.23
C CYS A 74 -20.86 -23.65 22.45
N LYS A 75 -19.76 -23.27 23.12
CA LYS A 75 -19.42 -21.85 23.38
C LYS A 75 -18.75 -21.19 22.18
N PRO A 76 -18.91 -19.87 22.00
CA PRO A 76 -18.12 -19.09 21.05
C PRO A 76 -16.61 -19.27 21.28
N SER A 77 -15.80 -19.25 20.24
CA SER A 77 -14.34 -19.52 20.32
C SER A 77 -13.62 -18.68 21.40
N ARG A 78 -14.04 -17.44 21.64
CA ARG A 78 -13.46 -16.54 22.66
C ARG A 78 -13.79 -16.92 24.10
N GLU A 79 -14.81 -17.73 24.33
CA GLU A 79 -15.28 -18.15 25.65
C GLU A 79 -14.92 -19.60 25.94
N ARG A 80 -14.25 -20.28 25.01
CA ARG A 80 -13.84 -21.69 25.18
C ARG A 80 -12.69 -21.77 26.16
N LEU A 81 -12.85 -22.65 27.13
CA LEU A 81 -11.78 -23.02 28.05
C LEU A 81 -10.69 -23.81 27.32
N THR A 82 -9.45 -23.53 27.64
CA THR A 82 -8.33 -24.36 27.19
C THR A 82 -8.35 -25.72 27.89
N LEU A 83 -7.71 -26.73 27.28
CA LEU A 83 -7.61 -28.06 27.92
C LEU A 83 -6.92 -28.03 29.28
N ILE A 84 -5.97 -27.10 29.46
CA ILE A 84 -5.30 -26.88 30.75
C ILE A 84 -6.34 -26.40 31.77
N ARG A 85 -7.21 -25.48 31.42
CA ARG A 85 -8.24 -24.94 32.31
C ARG A 85 -9.28 -26.02 32.65
N ILE A 86 -9.69 -26.85 31.68
CA ILE A 86 -10.57 -28.02 31.94
C ILE A 86 -9.91 -29.02 32.90
N PHE A 87 -8.60 -29.23 32.76
CA PHE A 87 -7.85 -30.08 33.68
C PHE A 87 -7.79 -29.47 35.09
N GLU A 88 -7.62 -28.16 35.24
CA GLU A 88 -7.67 -27.49 36.55
C GLU A 88 -9.05 -27.60 37.22
N GLU A 89 -10.13 -27.45 36.46
CA GLU A 89 -11.50 -27.65 36.95
C GLU A 89 -11.72 -29.11 37.43
N LEU A 90 -11.24 -30.10 36.65
CA LEU A 90 -11.28 -31.50 37.06
C LEU A 90 -10.48 -31.76 38.36
N ARG A 91 -9.31 -31.12 38.51
CA ARG A 91 -8.52 -31.21 39.75
C ARG A 91 -9.25 -30.58 40.93
N GLY A 92 -9.95 -29.47 40.73
CA GLY A 92 -10.80 -28.85 41.74
C GLY A 92 -11.95 -29.77 42.22
N LEU A 93 -12.40 -30.68 41.33
CA LEU A 93 -13.41 -31.69 41.67
C LEU A 93 -12.81 -32.97 42.31
N GLY A 94 -11.48 -33.09 42.46
CA GLY A 94 -10.80 -34.20 43.09
C GLY A 94 -10.09 -35.17 42.13
N TYR A 95 -9.87 -34.80 40.87
CA TYR A 95 -9.11 -35.61 39.92
C TYR A 95 -7.60 -35.60 40.25
N GLU A 96 -7.05 -36.77 40.59
CA GLU A 96 -5.63 -36.94 40.94
C GLU A 96 -4.74 -37.40 39.76
N GLY A 97 -5.30 -37.58 38.59
CA GLY A 97 -4.55 -38.00 37.39
C GLY A 97 -3.72 -36.89 36.73
N GLY A 98 -2.83 -37.29 35.84
CA GLY A 98 -2.00 -36.32 35.08
C GLY A 98 -2.73 -35.70 33.89
N TYR A 99 -2.24 -34.52 33.48
CA TYR A 99 -2.75 -33.78 32.32
C TYR A 99 -2.75 -34.58 31.00
N ASP A 100 -1.73 -35.44 30.79
CA ASP A 100 -1.62 -36.25 29.58
C ASP A 100 -2.76 -37.23 29.38
N ALA A 101 -3.38 -37.72 30.49
CA ALA A 101 -4.54 -38.59 30.40
C ALA A 101 -5.77 -37.82 29.91
N VAL A 102 -5.98 -36.59 30.41
CA VAL A 102 -7.05 -35.68 29.97
C VAL A 102 -6.84 -35.28 28.48
N ARG A 103 -5.61 -34.95 28.11
CA ARG A 103 -5.26 -34.59 26.73
C ARG A 103 -5.53 -35.74 25.74
N ARG A 104 -5.12 -36.98 26.09
CA ARG A 104 -5.38 -38.17 25.26
C ARG A 104 -6.86 -38.44 25.10
N PHE A 105 -7.61 -38.34 26.20
CA PHE A 105 -9.06 -38.53 26.18
C PHE A 105 -9.75 -37.48 25.33
N ALA A 106 -9.43 -36.19 25.53
CA ALA A 106 -9.99 -35.05 24.74
C ALA A 106 -9.68 -35.19 23.25
N LYS A 107 -8.47 -35.67 22.89
CA LYS A 107 -8.09 -35.95 21.49
C LYS A 107 -8.95 -37.07 20.90
N GLY A 108 -9.12 -38.19 21.62
CA GLY A 108 -9.99 -39.30 21.19
C GLY A 108 -11.46 -38.89 21.07
N TRP A 109 -11.96 -38.13 22.06
CA TRP A 109 -13.33 -37.59 22.05
C TRP A 109 -13.56 -36.63 20.85
N SER A 110 -12.60 -35.74 20.56
CA SER A 110 -12.64 -34.85 19.40
C SER A 110 -12.61 -35.65 18.09
N GLN A 111 -11.79 -36.69 17.99
CA GLN A 111 -11.71 -37.55 16.81
C GLN A 111 -13.00 -38.35 16.59
N ASN A 112 -13.58 -38.90 17.63
CA ASN A 112 -14.84 -39.66 17.53
C ASN A 112 -16.03 -38.77 17.19
N ARG A 113 -16.03 -37.51 17.64
CA ARG A 113 -17.06 -36.52 17.30
C ARG A 113 -16.81 -35.88 15.90
N GLY A 114 -15.56 -35.73 15.52
CA GLY A 114 -15.14 -35.31 14.18
C GLY A 114 -15.39 -36.37 13.12
N ALA A 115 -15.43 -37.65 13.46
CA ALA A 115 -15.83 -38.71 12.53
C ALA A 115 -17.33 -38.66 12.16
N VAL A 116 -18.16 -37.95 12.98
CA VAL A 116 -19.58 -37.69 12.68
C VAL A 116 -19.75 -36.41 11.84
N THR A 117 -18.76 -35.51 11.81
CA THR A 117 -18.69 -34.33 10.98
C THR A 117 -17.26 -34.20 10.41
N ALA A 118 -16.84 -35.14 9.58
CA ALA A 118 -15.85 -34.80 8.56
C ALA A 118 -16.53 -33.68 7.78
N GLU A 119 -16.00 -32.43 7.89
CA GLU A 119 -16.48 -31.30 7.11
C GLU A 119 -16.24 -31.63 5.63
N ALA A 120 -17.21 -32.32 5.04
CA ALA A 120 -17.22 -32.56 3.62
C ALA A 120 -17.65 -31.26 2.94
N TYR A 121 -16.75 -30.64 2.20
CA TYR A 121 -17.04 -29.46 1.41
C TYR A 121 -17.49 -29.88 0.02
N VAL A 122 -18.53 -29.21 -0.49
CA VAL A 122 -18.92 -29.36 -1.87
C VAL A 122 -17.94 -28.55 -2.72
N PRO A 123 -17.21 -29.15 -3.69
CA PRO A 123 -16.32 -28.40 -4.56
C PRO A 123 -17.09 -27.30 -5.31
N LEU A 124 -16.58 -26.06 -5.22
CA LEU A 124 -17.19 -24.93 -5.94
C LEU A 124 -16.62 -24.87 -7.36
N TYR A 125 -17.50 -24.91 -8.33
CA TYR A 125 -17.20 -24.67 -9.73
C TYR A 125 -17.55 -23.23 -10.10
N TYR A 126 -16.68 -22.58 -10.88
CA TYR A 126 -16.87 -21.24 -11.40
C TYR A 126 -16.67 -21.23 -12.92
N ALA A 127 -17.63 -20.66 -13.64
CA ALA A 127 -17.49 -20.44 -15.08
C ALA A 127 -16.40 -19.40 -15.40
N PRO A 128 -15.82 -19.41 -16.62
CA PRO A 128 -14.88 -18.38 -17.05
C PRO A 128 -15.46 -16.96 -16.90
N GLY A 129 -14.74 -16.05 -16.28
CA GLY A 129 -15.17 -14.67 -16.05
C GLY A 129 -16.26 -14.48 -14.99
N GLU A 130 -16.66 -15.53 -14.27
CA GLU A 130 -17.74 -15.45 -13.30
C GLU A 130 -17.33 -14.73 -12.02
N ALA A 131 -16.26 -15.15 -11.37
CA ALA A 131 -15.92 -14.63 -10.03
C ALA A 131 -14.41 -14.50 -9.79
N TYR A 132 -14.06 -13.53 -8.97
CA TYR A 132 -12.76 -13.44 -8.30
C TYR A 132 -12.91 -13.36 -6.79
N GLN A 133 -11.87 -13.70 -6.06
CA GLN A 133 -11.78 -13.56 -4.61
C GLN A 133 -10.71 -12.53 -4.24
N PHE A 134 -11.00 -11.73 -3.21
CA PHE A 134 -10.09 -10.73 -2.66
C PHE A 134 -9.79 -10.99 -1.20
N ASP A 135 -8.52 -10.84 -0.79
CA ASP A 135 -8.08 -10.91 0.61
C ASP A 135 -6.87 -10.05 0.90
N TRP A 136 -6.63 -9.82 2.19
CA TRP A 136 -5.43 -9.20 2.72
C TRP A 136 -4.57 -10.19 3.49
N SER A 137 -3.26 -10.08 3.34
CA SER A 137 -2.31 -10.69 4.27
C SER A 137 -1.34 -9.67 4.84
N GLN A 138 -0.61 -10.09 5.88
CA GLN A 138 0.42 -9.28 6.49
C GLN A 138 1.73 -10.02 6.42
N GLU A 139 2.75 -9.38 5.81
CA GLU A 139 4.05 -9.99 5.58
C GLU A 139 5.17 -9.06 6.08
N VAL A 140 6.30 -9.65 6.44
CA VAL A 140 7.47 -8.92 6.96
C VAL A 140 8.59 -8.94 5.94
N VAL A 141 9.06 -7.75 5.55
CA VAL A 141 10.12 -7.56 4.55
C VAL A 141 11.19 -6.60 5.07
N VAL A 142 12.34 -6.56 4.40
CA VAL A 142 13.38 -5.55 4.65
C VAL A 142 13.42 -4.60 3.47
N ILE A 143 13.04 -3.33 3.67
CA ILE A 143 13.08 -2.27 2.66
C ILE A 143 14.20 -1.29 3.02
N SER A 144 15.16 -1.08 2.12
CA SER A 144 16.33 -0.20 2.35
C SER A 144 17.03 -0.47 3.68
N GLY A 145 17.14 -1.74 4.09
CA GLY A 145 17.78 -2.15 5.35
C GLY A 145 16.86 -2.11 6.58
N VAL A 146 15.66 -1.55 6.49
CA VAL A 146 14.70 -1.44 7.60
C VAL A 146 13.68 -2.58 7.52
N THR A 147 13.46 -3.28 8.64
CA THR A 147 12.38 -4.29 8.72
C THR A 147 11.02 -3.60 8.80
N VAL A 148 10.17 -3.88 7.83
CA VAL A 148 8.84 -3.27 7.69
C VAL A 148 7.79 -4.37 7.57
N THR A 149 6.65 -4.15 8.19
CA THR A 149 5.45 -4.96 7.98
C THR A 149 4.62 -4.32 6.87
N VAL A 150 4.38 -5.06 5.79
CA VAL A 150 3.55 -4.64 4.68
C VAL A 150 2.22 -5.39 4.67
N LYS A 151 1.20 -4.78 4.10
CA LYS A 151 -0.10 -5.41 3.81
C LYS A 151 -0.11 -5.83 2.36
N VAL A 152 -0.43 -7.08 2.08
CA VAL A 152 -0.47 -7.61 0.72
C VAL A 152 -1.91 -7.85 0.32
N ALA A 153 -2.36 -7.17 -0.73
CA ALA A 153 -3.64 -7.43 -1.38
C ALA A 153 -3.50 -8.61 -2.32
N HIS A 154 -4.42 -9.55 -2.21
CA HIS A 154 -4.51 -10.72 -3.06
C HIS A 154 -5.79 -10.66 -3.88
N VAL A 155 -5.68 -10.81 -5.19
CA VAL A 155 -6.82 -11.00 -6.09
C VAL A 155 -6.61 -12.32 -6.82
N ARG A 156 -7.62 -13.19 -6.84
CA ARG A 156 -7.55 -14.49 -7.51
C ARG A 156 -8.78 -14.71 -8.37
N LEU A 157 -8.59 -14.96 -9.66
CA LEU A 157 -9.65 -15.43 -10.54
C LEU A 157 -10.05 -16.86 -10.14
N CYS A 158 -11.35 -17.09 -9.95
CA CYS A 158 -11.84 -18.37 -9.43
C CYS A 158 -11.80 -19.51 -10.45
N HIS A 159 -11.93 -19.22 -11.73
CA HIS A 159 -11.85 -20.22 -12.79
C HIS A 159 -10.40 -20.59 -13.10
N SER A 160 -9.61 -19.71 -13.68
CA SER A 160 -8.23 -20.00 -14.08
C SER A 160 -7.24 -20.16 -12.92
N ARG A 161 -7.61 -19.77 -11.72
CA ARG A 161 -6.73 -19.71 -10.55
C ARG A 161 -5.59 -18.68 -10.71
N MET A 162 -5.67 -17.81 -11.73
CA MET A 162 -4.69 -16.74 -11.91
C MET A 162 -4.70 -15.80 -10.71
N MET A 163 -3.50 -15.50 -10.19
CA MET A 163 -3.32 -14.67 -9.01
C MET A 163 -2.65 -13.35 -9.35
N PHE A 164 -3.01 -12.34 -8.59
CA PHE A 164 -2.34 -11.05 -8.51
C PHE A 164 -2.08 -10.73 -7.03
N ALA A 165 -0.87 -10.25 -6.73
CA ALA A 165 -0.50 -9.83 -5.38
C ALA A 165 0.22 -8.48 -5.43
N ARG A 166 -0.13 -7.56 -4.52
CA ARG A 166 0.49 -6.24 -4.42
C ARG A 166 0.62 -5.80 -2.97
N ALA A 167 1.79 -5.30 -2.61
CA ALA A 167 2.11 -4.84 -1.27
C ALA A 167 1.81 -3.34 -1.10
N TYR A 168 1.35 -2.99 0.10
CA TYR A 168 1.05 -1.63 0.55
C TYR A 168 1.57 -1.41 1.95
N MET A 169 1.80 -0.16 2.31
CA MET A 169 2.22 0.18 3.68
C MET A 169 1.09 0.09 4.70
N ARG A 170 -0.17 0.14 4.26
CA ARG A 170 -1.38 0.08 5.11
C ARG A 170 -2.50 -0.67 4.41
N GLU A 171 -3.51 -1.01 5.19
CA GLU A 171 -4.79 -1.55 4.71
C GLU A 171 -5.86 -0.49 4.91
N SER A 172 -6.15 0.27 3.87
CA SER A 172 -7.13 1.34 3.86
C SER A 172 -7.96 1.31 2.56
N GLN A 173 -9.05 2.06 2.53
CA GLN A 173 -10.02 2.00 1.44
C GLN A 173 -9.40 2.34 0.07
N GLU A 174 -8.57 3.38 0.02
CA GLU A 174 -7.88 3.80 -1.20
C GLU A 174 -6.85 2.76 -1.69
N MET A 175 -6.29 1.94 -0.78
CA MET A 175 -5.44 0.80 -1.15
C MET A 175 -6.26 -0.34 -1.77
N VAL A 176 -7.49 -0.57 -1.27
CA VAL A 176 -8.43 -1.52 -1.89
C VAL A 176 -8.73 -1.09 -3.33
N PHE A 177 -9.01 0.20 -3.55
CA PHE A 177 -9.30 0.72 -4.88
C PHE A 177 -8.11 0.57 -5.84
N ASP A 178 -6.90 0.93 -5.40
CA ASP A 178 -5.68 0.77 -6.21
C ASP A 178 -5.36 -0.70 -6.49
N ALA A 179 -5.58 -1.59 -5.51
CA ALA A 179 -5.34 -3.02 -5.70
C ALA A 179 -6.27 -3.63 -6.77
N HIS A 180 -7.54 -3.25 -6.77
CA HIS A 180 -8.49 -3.70 -7.79
C HIS A 180 -8.16 -3.12 -9.16
N ASP A 181 -7.89 -1.81 -9.23
CA ASP A 181 -7.48 -1.14 -10.48
C ASP A 181 -6.26 -1.83 -11.12
N ARG A 182 -5.22 -2.06 -10.32
CA ARG A 182 -3.98 -2.72 -10.78
C ARG A 182 -4.20 -4.17 -11.19
N ALA A 183 -5.01 -4.91 -10.43
CA ALA A 183 -5.34 -6.29 -10.76
C ALA A 183 -6.14 -6.38 -12.07
N PHE A 184 -7.17 -5.54 -12.23
CA PHE A 184 -8.01 -5.55 -13.43
C PHE A 184 -7.27 -5.04 -14.67
N ALA A 185 -6.39 -4.06 -14.51
CA ALA A 185 -5.48 -3.63 -15.58
C ALA A 185 -4.53 -4.78 -16.01
N PHE A 186 -3.99 -5.54 -15.06
CA PHE A 186 -3.16 -6.70 -15.33
C PHE A 186 -3.94 -7.83 -16.02
N PHE A 187 -5.12 -8.16 -15.53
CA PHE A 187 -5.99 -9.17 -16.15
C PHE A 187 -6.58 -8.71 -17.49
N LYS A 188 -6.53 -7.40 -17.79
CA LYS A 188 -7.19 -6.71 -18.91
C LYS A 188 -8.72 -6.83 -18.87
N GLY A 189 -9.26 -7.06 -17.70
CA GLY A 189 -10.68 -7.22 -17.46
C GLY A 189 -10.99 -7.60 -16.02
N THR A 190 -12.26 -7.80 -15.72
CA THR A 190 -12.75 -8.22 -14.42
C THR A 190 -13.84 -9.28 -14.56
N CYS A 191 -14.10 -10.02 -13.47
CA CYS A 191 -15.25 -10.93 -13.39
C CYS A 191 -16.53 -10.15 -13.07
N THR A 192 -17.67 -10.76 -13.35
CA THR A 192 -19.00 -10.17 -13.03
C THR A 192 -19.26 -10.13 -11.52
N ARG A 193 -18.58 -10.97 -10.72
CA ARG A 193 -18.79 -11.11 -9.28
C ARG A 193 -17.47 -11.04 -8.51
N GLY A 194 -17.41 -10.23 -7.46
CA GLY A 194 -16.29 -10.14 -6.53
C GLY A 194 -16.65 -10.70 -5.16
N ILE A 195 -15.89 -11.67 -4.66
CA ILE A 195 -16.12 -12.32 -3.38
C ILE A 195 -15.17 -11.72 -2.34
N TYR A 196 -15.73 -11.16 -1.26
CA TYR A 196 -15.01 -10.43 -0.22
C TYR A 196 -15.28 -10.99 1.15
N ASP A 197 -14.30 -10.88 2.05
CA ASP A 197 -14.55 -11.04 3.47
C ASP A 197 -15.27 -9.79 4.04
N ASN A 198 -15.71 -9.88 5.29
CA ASN A 198 -16.33 -8.78 6.03
C ASN A 198 -15.29 -7.72 6.44
N MET A 199 -14.48 -7.23 5.49
CA MET A 199 -13.45 -6.22 5.76
C MET A 199 -14.07 -4.83 5.96
N LYS A 200 -13.63 -4.11 6.99
CA LYS A 200 -14.12 -2.77 7.35
C LYS A 200 -13.98 -1.72 6.24
N THR A 201 -13.06 -1.92 5.31
CA THR A 201 -12.83 -1.03 4.17
C THR A 201 -13.90 -1.16 3.07
N ALA A 202 -14.64 -2.26 3.05
CA ALA A 202 -15.71 -2.51 2.08
C ALA A 202 -17.11 -2.52 2.71
N VAL A 203 -17.23 -2.98 3.96
CA VAL A 203 -18.50 -3.21 4.65
C VAL A 203 -18.62 -2.28 5.86
N GLU A 204 -19.66 -1.46 5.92
CA GLU A 204 -19.97 -0.57 7.05
C GLU A 204 -20.75 -1.29 8.16
N ALA A 205 -21.67 -2.17 7.79
CA ALA A 205 -22.47 -2.95 8.73
C ALA A 205 -22.69 -4.38 8.24
N VAL A 206 -22.63 -5.32 9.18
CA VAL A 206 -22.86 -6.76 8.97
C VAL A 206 -24.17 -7.13 9.66
N PHE A 207 -25.15 -7.58 8.88
CA PHE A 207 -26.41 -8.11 9.40
C PHE A 207 -26.39 -9.64 9.47
N THR A 208 -27.46 -10.24 9.95
CA THR A 208 -27.62 -11.69 10.01
C THR A 208 -27.64 -12.28 8.59
N GLY A 209 -26.88 -13.34 8.33
CA GLY A 209 -26.80 -13.95 7.00
C GLY A 209 -25.86 -13.23 6.03
N LYS A 210 -26.29 -13.06 4.78
CA LYS A 210 -25.48 -12.43 3.71
C LYS A 210 -25.75 -10.95 3.49
N GLU A 211 -26.69 -10.35 4.22
CA GLU A 211 -27.00 -8.94 4.09
C GLU A 211 -25.87 -8.08 4.65
N ARG A 212 -25.46 -7.06 3.88
CA ARG A 212 -24.36 -6.15 4.19
C ARG A 212 -24.71 -4.73 3.75
N HIS A 213 -24.27 -3.78 4.57
CA HIS A 213 -24.25 -2.37 4.18
C HIS A 213 -22.83 -2.05 3.68
N TYR A 214 -22.68 -1.94 2.37
CA TYR A 214 -21.39 -1.63 1.77
C TYR A 214 -21.12 -0.13 1.81
N ASN A 215 -19.85 0.23 1.97
CA ASN A 215 -19.40 1.60 1.85
C ASN A 215 -19.74 2.19 0.47
N ARG A 216 -20.27 3.43 0.44
CA ARG A 216 -20.70 4.09 -0.79
C ARG A 216 -19.58 4.17 -1.85
N ARG A 217 -18.36 4.51 -1.45
CA ARG A 217 -17.22 4.59 -2.38
C ARG A 217 -16.81 3.23 -2.91
N PHE A 218 -16.92 2.19 -2.09
CA PHE A 218 -16.70 0.81 -2.54
C PHE A 218 -17.73 0.39 -3.59
N LEU A 219 -19.02 0.71 -3.37
CA LEU A 219 -20.05 0.44 -4.38
C LEU A 219 -19.83 1.23 -5.68
N GLN A 220 -19.32 2.46 -5.60
CA GLN A 220 -18.95 3.23 -6.80
C GLN A 220 -17.84 2.55 -7.60
N MET A 221 -16.82 1.98 -6.94
CA MET A 221 -15.79 1.18 -7.60
C MET A 221 -16.37 -0.06 -8.25
N CYS A 222 -17.21 -0.80 -7.53
CA CYS A 222 -17.88 -2.00 -8.07
C CYS A 222 -18.74 -1.65 -9.29
N SER A 223 -19.49 -0.55 -9.22
CA SER A 223 -20.29 -0.06 -10.35
C SER A 223 -19.44 0.36 -11.55
N HIS A 224 -18.30 1.04 -11.31
CA HIS A 224 -17.37 1.44 -12.37
C HIS A 224 -16.83 0.24 -13.15
N TYR A 225 -16.51 -0.85 -12.46
CA TYR A 225 -16.01 -2.09 -13.07
C TYR A 225 -17.09 -3.12 -13.39
N LEU A 226 -18.37 -2.81 -13.20
CA LEU A 226 -19.52 -3.71 -13.41
C LEU A 226 -19.44 -5.00 -12.58
N VAL A 227 -18.90 -4.92 -11.37
CA VAL A 227 -18.73 -6.03 -10.43
C VAL A 227 -19.89 -6.07 -9.43
N GLN A 228 -20.52 -7.22 -9.26
CA GLN A 228 -21.43 -7.47 -8.15
C GLN A 228 -20.63 -7.91 -6.91
N PRO A 229 -20.58 -7.12 -5.82
CA PRO A 229 -19.91 -7.52 -4.60
C PRO A 229 -20.73 -8.57 -3.84
N VAL A 230 -20.07 -9.64 -3.42
CA VAL A 230 -20.65 -10.71 -2.60
C VAL A 230 -19.79 -10.88 -1.35
N ALA A 231 -20.38 -10.69 -0.16
CA ALA A 231 -19.69 -10.95 1.09
C ALA A 231 -19.82 -12.43 1.47
N CYS A 232 -18.77 -13.01 2.00
CA CYS A 232 -18.80 -14.33 2.59
C CYS A 232 -19.72 -14.37 3.82
N THR A 233 -20.36 -15.49 4.05
CA THR A 233 -21.11 -15.75 5.27
C THR A 233 -20.14 -15.73 6.46
N PRO A 234 -20.46 -15.12 7.61
CA PRO A 234 -19.59 -15.15 8.77
C PRO A 234 -19.24 -16.59 9.17
N ALA A 235 -17.98 -16.85 9.46
CA ALA A 235 -17.41 -18.16 9.81
C ALA A 235 -17.48 -19.24 8.70
N SER A 236 -17.73 -18.89 7.44
CA SER A 236 -17.78 -19.82 6.30
C SER A 236 -16.51 -19.72 5.45
N GLY A 237 -15.37 -20.12 6.01
CA GLY A 237 -14.07 -20.09 5.32
C GLY A 237 -14.03 -20.88 4.00
N TRP A 238 -14.90 -21.87 3.83
CA TRP A 238 -15.00 -22.67 2.59
C TRP A 238 -15.43 -21.86 1.36
N GLU A 239 -16.21 -20.78 1.55
CA GLU A 239 -16.60 -19.86 0.45
C GLU A 239 -15.40 -19.08 -0.13
N LYS A 240 -14.31 -18.94 0.65
CA LYS A 240 -13.12 -18.14 0.32
C LYS A 240 -11.83 -18.96 0.24
N GLY A 241 -11.94 -20.29 0.33
CA GLY A 241 -10.78 -21.18 0.44
C GLY A 241 -9.73 -21.05 -0.65
N GLN A 242 -10.08 -20.55 -1.83
CA GLN A 242 -9.11 -20.38 -2.93
C GLN A 242 -8.12 -19.25 -2.66
N VAL A 243 -8.57 -18.07 -2.20
CA VAL A 243 -7.66 -16.95 -1.91
C VAL A 243 -6.92 -17.16 -0.59
N GLU A 244 -7.51 -17.84 0.39
CA GLU A 244 -6.80 -18.23 1.62
C GLU A 244 -5.62 -19.17 1.32
N ASN A 245 -5.81 -20.15 0.43
CA ASN A 245 -4.74 -20.99 -0.07
C ASN A 245 -3.67 -20.16 -0.82
N GLN A 246 -4.06 -19.13 -1.56
CA GLN A 246 -3.13 -18.22 -2.21
C GLN A 246 -2.29 -17.45 -1.18
N VAL A 247 -2.90 -16.94 -0.11
CA VAL A 247 -2.18 -16.26 0.98
C VAL A 247 -1.09 -17.15 1.55
N GLY A 248 -1.42 -18.42 1.86
CA GLY A 248 -0.44 -19.42 2.33
C GLY A 248 0.69 -19.64 1.33
N LEU A 249 0.36 -19.87 0.07
CA LEU A 249 1.31 -20.09 -1.02
C LEU A 249 2.24 -18.88 -1.22
N VAL A 250 1.70 -17.67 -1.28
CA VAL A 250 2.48 -16.44 -1.47
C VAL A 250 3.43 -16.22 -0.28
N ARG A 251 2.98 -16.46 0.96
CA ARG A 251 3.81 -16.38 2.16
C ARG A 251 4.98 -17.35 2.11
N GLU A 252 4.71 -18.62 1.83
CA GLU A 252 5.73 -19.67 1.84
C GLU A 252 6.72 -19.54 0.69
N ARG A 253 6.25 -19.20 -0.51
CA ARG A 253 7.08 -19.22 -1.71
C ARG A 253 7.66 -17.88 -2.10
N PHE A 254 6.98 -16.76 -1.73
CA PHE A 254 7.41 -15.43 -2.14
C PHE A 254 8.02 -14.64 -0.98
N PHE A 255 7.58 -14.85 0.27
CA PHE A 255 8.09 -14.11 1.43
C PHE A 255 9.01 -14.93 2.34
N THR A 256 9.24 -16.20 2.03
CA THR A 256 10.15 -17.07 2.78
C THR A 256 11.26 -17.62 1.84
N PRO A 257 12.56 -17.37 2.15
CA PRO A 257 13.11 -16.56 3.24
C PRO A 257 12.76 -15.07 3.13
N ARG A 258 12.92 -14.31 4.25
CA ARG A 258 12.53 -12.90 4.31
C ARG A 258 13.16 -12.08 3.18
N LEU A 259 12.32 -11.43 2.38
CA LEU A 259 12.74 -10.61 1.25
C LEU A 259 13.48 -9.34 1.67
N ARG A 260 14.45 -8.94 0.85
CA ARG A 260 15.21 -7.70 0.96
C ARG A 260 15.11 -6.94 -0.36
N VAL A 261 14.56 -5.74 -0.33
CA VAL A 261 14.33 -4.88 -1.50
C VAL A 261 14.74 -3.45 -1.19
N LYS A 262 14.95 -2.64 -2.23
CA LYS A 262 15.31 -1.22 -2.09
C LYS A 262 14.08 -0.33 -1.88
N SER A 263 12.94 -0.69 -2.45
CA SER A 263 11.71 0.10 -2.39
C SER A 263 10.46 -0.77 -2.43
N LEU A 264 9.31 -0.16 -2.13
CA LEU A 264 8.01 -0.81 -2.28
C LEU A 264 7.68 -1.09 -3.76
N ASP A 265 8.14 -0.23 -4.67
CA ASP A 265 7.94 -0.41 -6.11
C ASP A 265 8.71 -1.61 -6.64
N GLU A 266 9.96 -1.80 -6.21
CA GLU A 266 10.75 -3.00 -6.52
C GLU A 266 10.06 -4.27 -6.00
N LEU A 267 9.54 -4.23 -4.76
CA LEU A 267 8.77 -5.34 -4.19
C LEU A 267 7.54 -5.66 -5.06
N ASN A 268 6.81 -4.65 -5.48
CA ASN A 268 5.59 -4.83 -6.27
C ASN A 268 5.86 -5.33 -7.69
N ALA A 269 6.92 -4.86 -8.34
CA ALA A 269 7.37 -5.39 -9.62
C ALA A 269 7.76 -6.87 -9.48
N TRP A 270 8.54 -7.20 -8.47
CA TRP A 270 8.96 -8.56 -8.19
C TRP A 270 7.78 -9.49 -7.87
N LEU A 271 6.78 -9.04 -7.08
CA LEU A 271 5.57 -9.82 -6.79
C LEU A 271 4.79 -10.16 -8.05
N LEU A 272 4.62 -9.19 -8.96
CA LEU A 272 3.94 -9.40 -10.23
C LEU A 272 4.67 -10.44 -11.09
N ASP A 273 5.99 -10.32 -11.23
CA ASP A 273 6.82 -11.28 -11.97
C ASP A 273 6.69 -12.69 -11.37
N LYS A 274 6.67 -12.81 -10.04
CA LYS A 274 6.49 -14.11 -9.36
C LYS A 274 5.09 -14.69 -9.58
N CYS A 275 4.05 -13.89 -9.58
CA CYS A 275 2.69 -14.35 -9.91
C CYS A 275 2.62 -14.91 -11.33
N VAL A 276 3.21 -14.22 -12.31
CA VAL A 276 3.28 -14.66 -13.72
C VAL A 276 4.12 -15.93 -13.85
N ALA A 277 5.33 -15.95 -13.28
CA ALA A 277 6.22 -17.09 -13.33
C ALA A 277 5.59 -18.34 -12.70
N TYR A 278 4.91 -18.18 -11.57
CA TYR A 278 4.18 -19.25 -10.91
C TYR A 278 3.07 -19.81 -11.81
N ALA A 279 2.25 -18.94 -12.40
CA ALA A 279 1.15 -19.35 -13.27
C ALA A 279 1.62 -20.13 -14.52
N LYS A 280 2.77 -19.74 -15.08
CA LYS A 280 3.39 -20.43 -16.24
C LYS A 280 4.01 -21.77 -15.87
N ALA A 281 4.53 -21.91 -14.65
CA ALA A 281 5.23 -23.13 -14.23
C ALA A 281 4.31 -24.20 -13.62
N HIS A 282 3.11 -23.83 -13.16
CA HIS A 282 2.25 -24.76 -12.42
C HIS A 282 1.00 -25.13 -13.21
N ARG A 283 0.66 -26.42 -13.14
CA ARG A 283 -0.54 -26.98 -13.75
C ARG A 283 -1.80 -26.51 -13.02
N HIS A 284 -2.88 -26.36 -13.77
CA HIS A 284 -4.20 -26.09 -13.21
C HIS A 284 -4.69 -27.30 -12.41
N VAL A 285 -5.44 -27.06 -11.32
CA VAL A 285 -5.86 -28.14 -10.40
C VAL A 285 -6.90 -29.07 -11.02
N GLU A 286 -7.82 -28.53 -11.83
CA GLU A 286 -8.91 -29.28 -12.46
C GLU A 286 -8.54 -29.73 -13.88
N GLU A 287 -7.82 -28.88 -14.64
CA GLU A 287 -7.35 -29.13 -16.01
C GLU A 287 -5.84 -29.40 -15.98
N ALA A 288 -5.45 -30.59 -15.56
CA ALA A 288 -4.04 -30.94 -15.29
C ALA A 288 -3.14 -30.95 -16.55
N ASP A 289 -3.70 -30.95 -17.74
CA ASP A 289 -3.00 -30.83 -19.02
C ASP A 289 -2.56 -29.39 -19.33
N LYS A 290 -3.21 -28.39 -18.72
CA LYS A 290 -2.93 -26.96 -18.92
C LYS A 290 -2.26 -26.32 -17.73
N THR A 291 -1.47 -25.27 -17.97
CA THR A 291 -0.95 -24.40 -16.93
C THR A 291 -2.03 -23.39 -16.47
N ILE A 292 -1.82 -22.82 -15.28
CA ILE A 292 -2.67 -21.71 -14.79
C ILE A 292 -2.66 -20.54 -15.80
N TRP A 293 -1.53 -20.29 -16.45
CA TRP A 293 -1.39 -19.23 -17.45
C TRP A 293 -2.21 -19.51 -18.70
N GLU A 294 -2.15 -20.72 -19.24
CA GLU A 294 -2.96 -21.13 -20.40
C GLU A 294 -4.47 -21.06 -20.10
N MET A 295 -4.86 -21.48 -18.88
CA MET A 295 -6.25 -21.33 -18.43
C MET A 295 -6.66 -19.86 -18.32
N PHE A 296 -5.77 -19.00 -17.85
CA PHE A 296 -6.03 -17.56 -17.77
C PHE A 296 -6.16 -16.93 -19.16
N GLU A 297 -5.33 -17.30 -20.11
CA GLU A 297 -5.45 -16.80 -21.48
C GLU A 297 -6.76 -17.24 -22.14
N ALA A 298 -7.23 -18.44 -21.84
CA ALA A 298 -8.54 -18.94 -22.28
C ALA A 298 -9.71 -18.22 -21.56
N GLU A 299 -9.55 -17.84 -20.29
CA GLU A 299 -10.57 -17.09 -19.52
C GLU A 299 -10.68 -15.62 -19.94
N ARG A 300 -9.56 -15.00 -20.36
CA ARG A 300 -9.49 -13.55 -20.65
C ARG A 300 -10.58 -13.01 -21.59
N PRO A 301 -10.97 -13.67 -22.68
CA PRO A 301 -12.06 -13.22 -23.55
C PRO A 301 -13.43 -13.17 -22.86
N HIS A 302 -13.61 -13.89 -21.74
CA HIS A 302 -14.87 -13.95 -20.99
C HIS A 302 -14.94 -12.90 -19.87
N LEU A 303 -13.82 -12.18 -19.61
CA LEU A 303 -13.81 -11.09 -18.64
C LEU A 303 -14.55 -9.87 -19.20
N VAL A 304 -15.22 -9.12 -18.31
CA VAL A 304 -15.69 -7.78 -18.61
C VAL A 304 -14.48 -6.90 -18.90
N PRO A 305 -14.39 -6.23 -20.07
CA PRO A 305 -13.20 -5.45 -20.43
C PRO A 305 -12.84 -4.37 -19.40
N TYR A 306 -11.55 -4.18 -19.18
CA TYR A 306 -11.08 -3.08 -18.32
C TYR A 306 -11.36 -1.72 -18.96
N VAL A 307 -12.16 -0.89 -18.29
CA VAL A 307 -12.65 0.41 -18.79
C VAL A 307 -11.77 1.61 -18.37
N GLY A 308 -10.61 1.35 -17.75
CA GLY A 308 -9.72 2.38 -17.25
C GLY A 308 -9.80 2.57 -15.74
N ARG A 309 -8.96 3.47 -15.24
CA ARG A 309 -8.72 3.65 -13.80
C ARG A 309 -9.92 4.27 -13.08
N PHE A 310 -10.37 3.63 -12.00
CA PHE A 310 -11.29 4.24 -11.06
C PHE A 310 -10.62 5.38 -10.28
N ASN A 311 -11.31 6.50 -10.09
CA ASN A 311 -10.82 7.61 -9.27
C ASN A 311 -10.95 7.29 -7.77
N GLY A 312 -10.10 6.38 -7.30
CA GLY A 312 -10.15 5.76 -5.98
C GLY A 312 -9.41 6.54 -4.91
N PHE A 313 -10.03 7.56 -4.32
CA PHE A 313 -9.49 8.32 -3.19
C PHE A 313 -10.39 8.26 -1.97
N HIS A 314 -9.80 8.48 -0.80
CA HIS A 314 -10.50 8.80 0.43
C HIS A 314 -10.48 10.31 0.65
N SER A 315 -11.64 10.95 0.80
CA SER A 315 -11.76 12.39 1.00
C SER A 315 -11.87 12.74 2.48
N VAL A 316 -11.05 13.70 2.92
CA VAL A 316 -11.07 14.21 4.29
C VAL A 316 -11.05 15.75 4.25
N PRO A 317 -12.05 16.44 4.83
CA PRO A 317 -11.98 17.88 4.98
C PRO A 317 -10.87 18.28 5.96
N ALA A 318 -10.16 19.35 5.63
CA ALA A 318 -9.05 19.85 6.44
C ALA A 318 -8.96 21.38 6.39
N SER A 319 -8.18 21.96 7.30
CA SER A 319 -7.87 23.39 7.33
C SER A 319 -6.42 23.64 6.97
N VAL A 320 -6.17 24.76 6.29
CA VAL A 320 -4.84 25.21 5.95
C VAL A 320 -4.27 26.06 7.07
N SER A 321 -3.10 25.68 7.58
CA SER A 321 -2.38 26.45 8.61
C SER A 321 -1.77 27.74 8.05
N LYS A 322 -1.43 28.70 8.92
CA LYS A 322 -0.72 29.94 8.55
C LYS A 322 0.67 29.69 7.93
N THR A 323 1.21 28.47 8.07
CA THR A 323 2.46 28.05 7.44
C THR A 323 2.24 27.32 6.11
N CYS A 324 1.08 27.52 5.45
CA CYS A 324 0.70 26.92 4.18
C CYS A 324 0.81 25.39 4.19
N THR A 325 0.38 24.74 5.29
CA THR A 325 0.40 23.28 5.40
C THR A 325 -0.95 22.73 5.85
N VAL A 326 -1.28 21.55 5.36
CA VAL A 326 -2.45 20.75 5.72
C VAL A 326 -1.97 19.50 6.43
N ARG A 327 -2.68 19.08 7.48
CA ARG A 327 -2.40 17.82 8.20
C ARG A 327 -3.21 16.68 7.63
N PHE A 328 -2.52 15.59 7.33
CA PHE A 328 -3.14 14.32 6.98
C PHE A 328 -2.25 13.17 7.47
N ASP A 329 -2.85 12.15 8.08
CA ASP A 329 -2.15 10.90 8.49
C ASP A 329 -0.92 11.15 9.40
N ASN A 330 -1.02 12.11 10.33
CA ASN A 330 0.07 12.59 11.22
C ASN A 330 1.25 13.25 10.49
N ASN A 331 1.12 13.56 9.21
CA ASN A 331 2.09 14.30 8.40
C ASN A 331 1.53 15.66 7.98
N LYS A 332 2.40 16.53 7.49
CA LYS A 332 2.03 17.84 6.94
C LYS A 332 2.43 17.91 5.48
N TYR A 333 1.55 18.47 4.67
CA TYR A 333 1.75 18.67 3.24
C TYR A 333 1.55 20.13 2.91
N SER A 334 2.48 20.72 2.15
CA SER A 334 2.35 22.12 1.76
C SER A 334 1.28 22.31 0.70
N VAL A 335 0.70 23.50 0.67
CA VAL A 335 -0.26 23.94 -0.34
C VAL A 335 0.08 25.34 -0.80
N LEU A 336 -0.45 25.75 -1.95
CA LEU A 336 -0.34 27.11 -2.45
C LEU A 336 -0.69 28.11 -1.35
N ALA A 337 0.13 29.14 -1.17
CA ALA A 337 -0.03 30.16 -0.15
C ALA A 337 -1.38 30.89 -0.24
N THR A 338 -1.98 30.94 -1.43
CA THR A 338 -3.31 31.50 -1.69
C THR A 338 -4.46 30.73 -1.03
N ALA A 339 -4.21 29.46 -0.67
CA ALA A 339 -5.22 28.60 -0.03
C ALA A 339 -5.36 28.83 1.47
N VAL A 340 -4.48 29.62 2.10
CA VAL A 340 -4.50 29.87 3.55
C VAL A 340 -5.80 30.56 4.00
N GLY A 341 -6.35 30.09 5.12
CA GLY A 341 -7.53 30.69 5.75
C GLY A 341 -8.88 30.15 5.26
N ARG A 342 -8.89 29.24 4.30
CA ARG A 342 -10.11 28.58 3.80
C ARG A 342 -10.02 27.07 3.94
N PRO A 343 -11.15 26.35 4.04
CA PRO A 343 -11.15 24.88 4.07
C PRO A 343 -10.66 24.29 2.76
N VAL A 344 -10.15 23.06 2.83
CA VAL A 344 -9.69 22.26 1.69
C VAL A 344 -10.15 20.83 1.85
N ASP A 345 -10.25 20.11 0.74
CA ASP A 345 -10.48 18.67 0.71
C ASP A 345 -9.19 17.94 0.37
N VAL A 346 -8.80 17.03 1.25
CA VAL A 346 -7.65 16.14 1.04
C VAL A 346 -8.16 14.87 0.37
N HIS A 347 -7.79 14.65 -0.88
CA HIS A 347 -8.03 13.42 -1.62
C HIS A 347 -6.81 12.51 -1.47
N ALA A 348 -6.90 11.55 -0.56
CA ALA A 348 -5.84 10.58 -0.33
C ALA A 348 -5.97 9.39 -1.27
N TYR A 349 -5.00 9.22 -2.16
CA TYR A 349 -4.82 8.03 -2.99
C TYR A 349 -3.83 7.05 -2.35
N ALA A 350 -3.64 5.90 -2.96
CA ALA A 350 -2.70 4.91 -2.45
C ALA A 350 -1.25 5.43 -2.37
N GLU A 351 -0.79 6.19 -3.37
CA GLU A 351 0.60 6.63 -3.52
C GLU A 351 0.78 8.15 -3.46
N ARG A 352 -0.31 8.94 -3.51
CA ARG A 352 -0.27 10.40 -3.55
C ARG A 352 -1.39 11.04 -2.74
N ILE A 353 -1.17 12.29 -2.37
CA ILE A 353 -2.13 13.18 -1.72
C ILE A 353 -2.40 14.34 -2.67
N VAL A 354 -3.66 14.58 -3.01
CA VAL A 354 -4.11 15.74 -3.80
C VAL A 354 -4.98 16.60 -2.92
N ILE A 355 -4.63 17.87 -2.76
CA ILE A 355 -5.35 18.81 -1.93
C ILE A 355 -6.09 19.78 -2.84
N ARG A 356 -7.40 19.90 -2.62
CA ARG A 356 -8.28 20.73 -3.45
C ARG A 356 -8.96 21.81 -2.62
N GLN A 357 -9.14 22.95 -3.24
CA GLN A 357 -9.93 24.07 -2.71
C GLN A 357 -10.88 24.55 -3.79
N ASP A 358 -12.17 24.56 -3.52
CA ASP A 358 -13.21 24.97 -4.49
C ASP A 358 -13.09 24.23 -5.85
N GLY A 359 -12.72 22.94 -5.81
CA GLY A 359 -12.53 22.12 -7.02
C GLY A 359 -11.15 22.26 -7.69
N VAL A 360 -10.33 23.27 -7.32
CA VAL A 360 -8.99 23.50 -7.88
C VAL A 360 -7.92 22.79 -7.07
N VAL A 361 -6.94 22.19 -7.72
CA VAL A 361 -5.79 21.58 -7.05
C VAL A 361 -4.87 22.67 -6.51
N VAL A 362 -4.67 22.69 -5.19
CA VAL A 362 -3.78 23.64 -4.50
C VAL A 362 -2.53 22.97 -3.94
N GLY A 363 -2.40 21.66 -4.06
CA GLY A 363 -1.20 20.90 -3.70
C GLY A 363 -1.33 19.44 -4.13
N GLU A 364 -0.22 18.87 -4.61
CA GLU A 364 -0.10 17.46 -4.92
C GLU A 364 1.26 16.96 -4.44
N HIS A 365 1.29 15.84 -3.71
CA HIS A 365 2.49 15.29 -3.11
C HIS A 365 2.49 13.78 -3.15
N ALA A 366 3.68 13.18 -3.17
CA ALA A 366 3.84 11.78 -2.84
C ALA A 366 3.38 11.53 -1.40
N ARG A 367 2.67 10.42 -1.18
CA ARG A 367 2.15 10.09 0.15
C ARG A 367 3.26 9.61 1.08
N ALA A 368 3.38 10.23 2.25
CA ALA A 368 4.28 9.82 3.31
C ALA A 368 3.56 8.90 4.30
N PHE A 369 4.13 7.73 4.58
CA PHE A 369 3.58 6.73 5.51
C PHE A 369 4.20 6.77 6.91
N GLY A 370 5.23 7.60 7.11
CA GLY A 370 5.83 7.87 8.42
C GLY A 370 4.95 8.74 9.31
N ARG A 371 5.50 9.23 10.42
CA ARG A 371 4.85 10.17 11.34
C ARG A 371 5.70 11.40 11.52
N GLY A 372 5.07 12.56 11.66
CA GLY A 372 5.73 13.83 11.95
C GLY A 372 6.51 14.43 10.79
N GLN A 373 6.40 13.87 9.59
CA GLN A 373 7.06 14.39 8.41
C GLN A 373 6.35 15.64 7.89
N THR A 374 7.11 16.57 7.32
CA THR A 374 6.56 17.69 6.56
C THR A 374 7.10 17.62 5.14
N VAL A 375 6.18 17.45 4.19
CA VAL A 375 6.49 17.40 2.76
C VAL A 375 6.24 18.78 2.18
N TYR A 376 7.31 19.42 1.74
CA TYR A 376 7.24 20.75 1.14
C TYR A 376 7.37 20.69 -0.38
N ASP A 377 6.54 21.47 -1.06
CA ASP A 377 6.82 21.95 -2.41
C ASP A 377 7.21 23.43 -2.30
N PRO A 378 8.44 23.83 -2.60
CA PRO A 378 8.90 25.20 -2.50
C PRO A 378 8.09 26.19 -3.36
N TRP A 379 7.54 25.74 -4.50
CA TRP A 379 6.73 26.55 -5.39
C TRP A 379 5.46 27.08 -4.72
N HIS A 380 4.92 26.37 -3.75
CA HIS A 380 3.76 26.81 -2.97
C HIS A 380 3.98 28.11 -2.22
N TYR A 381 5.25 28.45 -1.92
CA TYR A 381 5.64 29.60 -1.11
C TYR A 381 6.16 30.78 -1.92
N VAL A 382 6.33 30.67 -3.24
CA VAL A 382 6.84 31.75 -4.09
C VAL A 382 6.03 33.04 -3.93
N PRO A 383 4.67 33.03 -3.87
CA PRO A 383 3.89 34.27 -3.65
C PRO A 383 4.17 34.95 -2.29
N VAL A 384 4.59 34.18 -1.28
CA VAL A 384 4.95 34.71 0.05
C VAL A 384 6.31 35.38 0.01
N LEU A 385 7.24 34.85 -0.79
CA LEU A 385 8.60 35.39 -0.93
C LEU A 385 8.60 36.83 -1.47
N ALA A 386 7.63 37.21 -2.28
CA ALA A 386 7.52 38.58 -2.77
C ALA A 386 7.46 39.61 -1.63
N ARG A 387 6.84 39.23 -0.50
CA ARG A 387 6.74 40.06 0.71
C ARG A 387 7.91 39.87 1.68
N LYS A 388 8.58 38.72 1.63
CA LYS A 388 9.68 38.35 2.56
C LYS A 388 10.81 37.66 1.81
N PRO A 389 11.56 38.35 0.92
CA PRO A 389 12.60 37.74 0.10
C PRO A 389 13.68 37.00 0.90
N GLY A 390 14.07 37.52 2.07
CA GLY A 390 15.06 36.89 2.95
C GLY A 390 14.67 35.49 3.46
N ALA A 391 13.39 35.10 3.39
CA ALA A 391 12.95 33.76 3.73
C ALA A 391 13.51 32.70 2.74
N LEU A 392 13.96 33.09 1.55
CA LEU A 392 14.60 32.21 0.58
C LEU A 392 15.89 31.58 1.12
N ARG A 393 16.60 32.26 2.03
CA ARG A 393 17.87 31.76 2.66
C ARG A 393 17.61 30.68 3.70
N ASN A 394 16.67 30.92 4.61
CA ASN A 394 16.52 30.16 5.85
C ASN A 394 15.16 29.47 5.99
N GLY A 395 14.27 29.61 5.02
CA GLY A 395 12.95 28.98 5.08
C GLY A 395 13.04 27.47 4.90
N ALA A 396 12.40 26.70 5.79
CA ALA A 396 12.38 25.23 5.74
C ALA A 396 12.00 24.67 4.36
N PRO A 397 11.03 25.24 3.59
CA PRO A 397 10.69 24.75 2.25
C PRO A 397 11.83 24.84 1.24
N PHE A 398 12.82 25.71 1.45
CA PHE A 398 13.87 26.01 0.47
C PHE A 398 15.23 25.38 0.79
N LYS A 399 15.33 24.67 1.93
CA LYS A 399 16.59 24.12 2.44
C LYS A 399 17.22 23.15 1.44
N ASP A 400 16.43 22.24 0.91
CA ASP A 400 16.88 21.18 0.00
C ASP A 400 16.32 21.40 -1.42
N TRP A 401 16.00 22.65 -1.76
CA TRP A 401 15.39 22.97 -3.04
C TRP A 401 16.38 22.88 -4.19
N VAL A 402 16.16 21.94 -5.09
CA VAL A 402 16.91 21.76 -6.31
C VAL A 402 16.24 22.60 -7.41
N LEU A 403 16.89 23.68 -7.80
CA LEU A 403 16.48 24.49 -8.93
C LEU A 403 17.08 23.93 -10.24
N PRO A 404 16.45 24.21 -11.40
CA PRO A 404 17.06 23.95 -12.70
C PRO A 404 18.46 24.58 -12.82
N PRO A 405 19.36 24.02 -13.66
CA PRO A 405 20.79 24.38 -13.64
C PRO A 405 21.10 25.87 -13.84
N ALA A 406 20.43 26.55 -14.79
CA ALA A 406 20.67 27.95 -15.04
C ALA A 406 20.11 28.85 -13.93
N MET A 407 18.89 28.54 -13.42
CA MET A 407 18.35 29.25 -12.27
C MET A 407 19.23 29.06 -11.03
N ALA A 408 19.79 27.86 -10.81
CA ALA A 408 20.74 27.60 -9.73
C ALA A 408 22.04 28.39 -9.90
N ALA A 409 22.52 28.56 -11.14
CA ALA A 409 23.69 29.37 -11.45
C ALA A 409 23.42 30.86 -11.15
N ILE A 410 22.28 31.39 -11.54
CA ILE A 410 21.84 32.75 -11.22
C ILE A 410 21.75 32.94 -9.70
N ARG A 411 21.08 32.00 -8.98
CA ARG A 411 20.99 32.08 -7.53
C ARG A 411 22.36 32.15 -6.83
N ARG A 412 23.34 31.37 -7.31
CA ARG A 412 24.71 31.39 -6.76
C ARG A 412 25.39 32.75 -7.02
N LYS A 413 25.20 33.34 -8.18
CA LYS A 413 25.79 34.66 -8.54
C LYS A 413 25.14 35.77 -7.70
N LEU A 414 23.84 35.72 -7.46
CA LEU A 414 23.09 36.70 -6.69
C LEU A 414 23.34 36.60 -5.18
N LYS A 415 23.83 35.49 -4.67
CA LYS A 415 23.99 35.23 -3.22
C LYS A 415 24.91 36.24 -2.49
N GLY A 416 25.79 36.93 -3.21
CA GLY A 416 26.71 37.94 -2.64
C GLY A 416 26.20 39.39 -2.75
N SER A 417 25.04 39.64 -3.32
CA SER A 417 24.44 40.96 -3.49
C SER A 417 23.44 41.26 -2.37
N ASP A 418 23.41 42.50 -1.89
CA ASP A 418 22.46 42.97 -0.86
C ASP A 418 21.00 42.82 -1.29
N ASP A 419 20.71 42.91 -2.59
CA ASP A 419 19.39 42.74 -3.19
C ASP A 419 19.20 41.39 -3.89
N GLY A 420 20.14 40.47 -3.74
CA GLY A 420 20.18 39.22 -4.50
C GLY A 420 18.96 38.32 -4.26
N ASP A 421 18.49 38.22 -3.02
CA ASP A 421 17.28 37.42 -2.71
C ASP A 421 16.03 38.02 -3.35
N ARG A 422 15.91 39.38 -3.39
CA ARG A 422 14.79 40.08 -4.03
C ARG A 422 14.80 39.84 -5.54
N GLN A 423 15.96 39.95 -6.17
CA GLN A 423 16.11 39.67 -7.60
C GLN A 423 15.77 38.20 -7.92
N MET A 424 16.27 37.27 -7.12
CA MET A 424 15.92 35.84 -7.31
C MET A 424 14.42 35.59 -7.16
N VAL A 425 13.76 36.22 -6.18
CA VAL A 425 12.32 36.12 -6.00
C VAL A 425 11.55 36.71 -7.20
N GLN A 426 12.01 37.81 -7.79
CA GLN A 426 11.41 38.37 -9.02
C GLN A 426 11.45 37.34 -10.16
N ILE A 427 12.58 36.67 -10.37
CA ILE A 427 12.73 35.63 -11.39
C ILE A 427 11.80 34.44 -11.09
N LEU A 428 11.76 33.95 -9.84
CA LEU A 428 10.88 32.86 -9.42
C LEU A 428 9.40 33.21 -9.62
N SER A 429 9.03 34.47 -9.40
CA SER A 429 7.66 34.96 -9.55
C SER A 429 7.16 34.97 -11.00
N CYS A 430 8.05 34.87 -12.01
CA CYS A 430 7.66 34.72 -13.41
C CYS A 430 7.23 33.28 -13.77
N VAL A 431 7.58 32.28 -12.95
CA VAL A 431 7.33 30.88 -13.27
C VAL A 431 5.83 30.52 -13.33
N PRO A 432 4.93 31.02 -12.46
CA PRO A 432 3.49 30.77 -12.58
C PRO A 432 2.89 31.22 -13.93
N ASP A 433 3.38 32.31 -14.48
CA ASP A 433 2.84 32.90 -15.71
C ASP A 433 3.52 32.35 -16.97
N ASP A 434 4.85 32.23 -16.96
CA ASP A 434 5.66 31.84 -18.13
C ASP A 434 5.97 30.34 -18.21
N GLY A 435 5.83 29.65 -17.10
CA GLY A 435 6.27 28.26 -16.95
C GLY A 435 7.76 28.10 -16.65
N LEU A 436 8.10 27.03 -15.94
CA LEU A 436 9.46 26.75 -15.47
C LEU A 436 10.49 26.66 -16.63
N GLN A 437 10.10 26.05 -17.74
CA GLN A 437 10.99 25.85 -18.89
C GLN A 437 11.36 27.18 -19.59
N ALA A 438 10.42 28.11 -19.73
CA ALA A 438 10.67 29.40 -20.33
C ALA A 438 11.60 30.25 -19.46
N VAL A 439 11.36 30.26 -18.13
CA VAL A 439 12.20 30.99 -17.17
C VAL A 439 13.61 30.40 -17.12
N GLU A 440 13.74 29.08 -17.10
CA GLU A 440 15.05 28.41 -17.16
C GLU A 440 15.80 28.73 -18.46
N ALA A 441 15.11 28.74 -19.59
CA ALA A 441 15.72 29.10 -20.88
C ALA A 441 16.18 30.56 -20.92
N ALA A 442 15.42 31.49 -20.34
CA ALA A 442 15.83 32.90 -20.20
C ALA A 442 17.02 33.05 -19.24
N CYS A 443 17.03 32.33 -18.14
CA CYS A 443 18.17 32.29 -17.22
C CYS A 443 19.43 31.75 -17.92
N ARG A 444 19.31 30.73 -18.76
CA ARG A 444 20.42 30.14 -19.51
C ARG A 444 21.00 31.16 -20.49
N GLU A 445 20.14 31.83 -21.26
CA GLU A 445 20.56 32.90 -22.18
C GLU A 445 21.30 34.03 -21.44
N ALA A 446 20.79 34.44 -20.27
CA ALA A 446 21.45 35.45 -19.44
C ALA A 446 22.81 34.98 -18.92
N VAL A 447 22.93 33.70 -18.47
CA VAL A 447 24.20 33.12 -18.03
C VAL A 447 25.21 33.05 -19.15
N ASP A 448 24.81 32.67 -20.38
CA ASP A 448 25.67 32.59 -21.56
C ASP A 448 26.17 33.97 -21.97
N GLN A 449 25.39 35.03 -21.74
CA GLN A 449 25.78 36.44 -21.95
C GLN A 449 26.57 37.04 -20.77
N GLY A 450 26.86 36.26 -19.73
CA GLY A 450 27.56 36.71 -18.52
C GLY A 450 26.74 37.63 -17.60
N VAL A 451 25.43 37.76 -17.83
CA VAL A 451 24.54 38.63 -17.05
C VAL A 451 23.69 37.80 -16.09
N HIS A 452 23.43 38.34 -14.90
CA HIS A 452 22.66 37.60 -13.87
C HIS A 452 21.61 38.45 -13.15
N SER A 453 21.30 39.66 -13.64
CA SER A 453 20.31 40.55 -13.01
C SER A 453 18.87 40.20 -13.42
N ALA A 454 17.93 40.28 -12.46
CA ALA A 454 16.53 39.99 -12.69
C ALA A 454 15.89 40.84 -13.81
N PRO A 455 16.14 42.16 -13.91
CA PRO A 455 15.57 42.98 -15.00
C PRO A 455 15.94 42.48 -16.40
N VAL A 456 17.18 42.01 -16.60
CA VAL A 456 17.62 41.46 -17.89
C VAL A 456 16.92 40.16 -18.20
N ILE A 457 16.81 39.25 -17.24
CA ILE A 457 16.12 37.94 -17.40
C ILE A 457 14.63 38.17 -17.72
N ILE A 458 13.98 39.09 -17.03
CA ILE A 458 12.58 39.45 -17.28
C ILE A 458 12.41 40.06 -18.69
N ASN A 459 13.37 40.89 -19.13
CA ASN A 459 13.38 41.43 -20.49
C ASN A 459 13.55 40.32 -21.56
N ILE A 460 14.44 39.36 -21.33
CA ILE A 460 14.59 38.17 -22.18
C ILE A 460 13.26 37.39 -22.26
N LEU A 461 12.57 37.19 -21.14
CA LEU A 461 11.26 36.57 -21.11
C LEU A 461 10.21 37.35 -21.90
N ALA A 462 10.16 38.67 -21.72
CA ALA A 462 9.24 39.53 -22.46
C ALA A 462 9.48 39.44 -23.98
N ARG A 463 10.74 39.47 -24.43
CA ARG A 463 11.09 39.27 -25.85
C ARG A 463 10.69 37.91 -26.40
N ARG A 464 10.72 36.88 -25.57
CA ARG A 464 10.31 35.53 -25.98
C ARG A 464 8.79 35.35 -26.04
N ARG A 465 8.03 36.14 -25.25
CA ARG A 465 6.55 36.19 -25.34
C ARG A 465 6.09 36.86 -26.64
N ASP A 466 6.79 37.92 -27.07
CA ASP A 466 6.49 38.64 -28.30
C ASP A 466 7.74 38.63 -29.22
N PRO A 467 7.90 37.57 -30.02
CA PRO A 467 9.06 37.42 -30.89
C PRO A 467 9.06 38.38 -32.07
N ASN A 468 7.96 39.07 -32.34
CA ASN A 468 7.91 40.05 -33.42
C ASN A 468 8.51 41.36 -32.93
N PRO A 469 9.68 41.80 -33.46
CA PRO A 469 10.17 43.15 -33.18
C PRO A 469 9.12 44.16 -33.65
N PRO A 470 8.89 45.25 -32.89
CA PRO A 470 7.98 46.28 -33.33
C PRO A 470 8.40 46.71 -34.74
N PRO A 471 7.45 46.93 -35.66
CA PRO A 471 7.77 47.32 -37.02
C PRO A 471 8.67 48.57 -36.98
N LEU A 472 9.76 48.53 -37.71
CA LEU A 472 10.64 49.69 -37.87
C LEU A 472 9.79 50.88 -38.28
N LEU A 473 9.58 51.81 -37.35
CA LEU A 473 8.93 53.09 -37.68
C LEU A 473 9.82 53.81 -38.68
N LEU A 474 9.43 53.79 -39.96
CA LEU A 474 10.05 54.60 -40.96
C LEU A 474 9.72 56.05 -40.63
N THR A 475 10.69 56.76 -40.03
CA THR A 475 10.54 58.16 -39.70
C THR A 475 10.38 58.93 -41.00
N PRO A 476 9.26 59.68 -41.21
CA PRO A 476 9.09 60.55 -42.39
C PRO A 476 10.27 61.47 -42.53
N THR A 477 10.68 61.78 -43.76
CA THR A 477 11.88 62.61 -44.08
C THR A 477 11.86 63.93 -43.34
N ALA A 478 10.67 64.50 -43.10
CA ALA A 478 10.48 65.76 -42.37
C ALA A 478 10.81 65.67 -40.86
N LEU A 479 10.86 64.45 -40.28
CA LEU A 479 11.17 64.19 -38.87
C LEU A 479 12.55 63.52 -38.67
N ARG A 480 13.33 63.40 -39.78
CA ARG A 480 14.71 62.92 -39.67
C ARG A 480 15.56 64.02 -39.08
N LEU A 481 16.36 63.71 -38.12
CA LEU A 481 17.36 64.63 -37.57
C LEU A 481 18.30 65.06 -38.69
N THR A 482 18.37 66.37 -38.95
CA THR A 482 19.27 66.95 -39.91
C THR A 482 20.71 66.97 -39.43
N HIS A 483 20.92 66.80 -38.15
CA HIS A 483 22.24 66.75 -37.51
C HIS A 483 22.33 65.58 -36.58
N GLU A 484 23.46 64.93 -36.54
CA GLU A 484 23.73 63.84 -35.66
C GLU A 484 23.73 64.34 -34.18
N PRO A 485 22.92 63.77 -33.27
CA PRO A 485 22.86 64.22 -31.87
C PRO A 485 24.21 63.92 -31.22
N MET A 486 25.02 64.93 -30.99
CA MET A 486 26.22 64.81 -30.18
C MET A 486 25.86 64.88 -28.73
N ALA A 487 26.08 63.77 -27.97
CA ALA A 487 25.89 63.75 -26.55
C ALA A 487 26.97 64.53 -25.84
N ASP A 488 26.64 65.80 -25.44
CA ASP A 488 27.52 66.59 -24.60
C ASP A 488 27.33 66.12 -23.10
N CYS A 489 28.13 65.19 -22.72
CA CYS A 489 28.12 64.66 -21.32
C CYS A 489 28.57 65.74 -20.30
N ALA A 490 29.35 66.73 -20.69
CA ALA A 490 29.80 67.83 -19.83
C ALA A 490 28.64 68.71 -19.35
N ARG A 491 27.57 68.82 -20.14
CA ARG A 491 26.33 69.53 -19.78
C ARG A 491 25.64 68.92 -18.57
N TYR A 492 25.71 67.60 -18.38
CA TYR A 492 25.13 66.92 -17.24
C TYR A 492 26.00 66.97 -15.97
N ASP A 493 27.29 67.17 -16.09
CA ASP A 493 28.19 67.44 -14.97
C ASP A 493 27.94 68.77 -14.27
N SER A 494 27.46 69.76 -14.97
CA SER A 494 27.02 71.04 -14.38
C SER A 494 25.80 70.86 -13.46
N LEU A 495 24.85 69.96 -13.80
CA LEU A 495 23.67 69.63 -12.98
C LEU A 495 24.04 68.86 -11.71
N ARG A 496 25.09 68.06 -11.72
CA ARG A 496 25.62 67.38 -10.54
C ARG A 496 26.28 68.34 -9.55
N ARG A 497 26.88 69.45 -10.00
CA ARG A 497 27.50 70.46 -9.15
C ARG A 497 26.48 71.37 -8.45
N THR A 498 25.30 71.59 -9.01
CA THR A 498 24.25 72.45 -8.42
C THR A 498 23.45 71.74 -7.32
N SER A 499 23.51 70.43 -7.16
CA SER A 499 22.78 69.69 -6.13
C SER A 499 23.51 69.60 -4.76
N ARG A 500 24.73 70.21 -4.63
CA ARG A 500 25.49 70.15 -3.38
C ARG A 500 25.37 71.37 -2.44
N HIS A 501 24.70 72.46 -2.83
CA HIS A 501 24.47 73.60 -1.97
C HIS A 501 23.07 74.20 -2.24
N GLY A 502 22.09 73.78 -1.50
CA GLY A 502 20.77 74.33 -1.43
C GLY A 502 20.04 73.85 -0.21
N THR A 503 20.45 74.39 0.97
CA THR A 503 19.59 74.36 2.12
C THR A 503 18.35 75.23 1.80
N HIS A 504 17.24 74.57 1.60
CA HIS A 504 15.94 75.26 1.49
C HIS A 504 15.54 75.81 2.85
N PRO A 505 15.24 77.10 3.01
CA PRO A 505 15.04 77.73 4.33
C PRO A 505 13.65 77.53 4.93
N ASN A 506 12.88 76.53 4.56
CA ASN A 506 11.49 76.36 5.06
C ASN A 506 11.11 74.93 5.42
N LEU A 507 11.94 74.23 6.19
CA LEU A 507 11.51 73.01 6.86
C LEU A 507 11.83 73.12 8.35
N ARG A 508 10.77 73.28 9.16
CA ARG A 508 10.86 73.14 10.63
C ARG A 508 11.06 71.64 11.01
N PRO A 509 11.58 71.32 12.19
CA PRO A 509 12.03 69.98 12.58
C PRO A 509 10.96 68.88 12.63
N ASP A 510 9.71 69.17 12.40
CA ASP A 510 8.63 68.20 12.60
C ASP A 510 7.94 67.67 11.35
N GLY A 511 8.50 67.93 10.18
CA GLY A 511 8.28 67.18 8.93
C GLY A 511 6.85 66.98 8.40
N GLN A 512 5.85 67.75 8.81
CA GLN A 512 4.50 67.64 8.23
C GLN A 512 3.95 69.01 7.78
N PRO A 513 3.36 69.11 6.57
CA PRO A 513 2.69 70.30 6.09
C PRO A 513 1.40 70.53 6.88
N GLN A 514 1.13 71.80 7.21
CA GLN A 514 -0.01 72.28 8.02
C GLN A 514 -1.41 72.05 7.37
N ALA A 515 -1.46 71.56 6.13
CA ALA A 515 -2.71 71.35 5.37
C ALA A 515 -3.48 70.03 5.73
N LEU A 516 -2.96 69.21 6.60
CA LEU A 516 -3.60 67.94 6.96
C LEU A 516 -4.23 67.90 8.36
N ARG A 517 -4.29 69.04 9.10
CA ARG A 517 -4.94 69.10 10.42
C ARG A 517 -6.41 69.48 10.40
N ASP A 518 -6.92 70.00 9.29
CA ASP A 518 -8.31 70.48 9.22
C ASP A 518 -9.31 69.45 8.66
N ALA A 519 -8.82 68.28 8.20
CA ALA A 519 -9.67 67.22 7.66
C ALA A 519 -10.09 66.15 8.67
N GLN A 520 -9.75 66.30 9.96
CA GLN A 520 -10.16 65.35 11.01
C GLN A 520 -11.15 65.93 12.07
N ARG A 521 -11.81 67.05 11.75
CA ARG A 521 -12.93 67.57 12.51
C ARG A 521 -14.11 67.93 11.59
N LEU A 522 -14.77 66.88 11.10
CA LEU A 522 -16.19 66.83 10.73
C LEU A 522 -16.62 65.35 10.80
#